data_05fdb17f11850f87c0f56ef3e6bf0c29
#
_entry.id   05fdb17f11850f87c0f56ef3e6bf0c29
#
_cell.length_a   1.000
_cell.length_b   1.000
_cell.length_c   1.000
_cell.angle_alpha   90.00
_cell.angle_beta   90.00
_cell.angle_gamma   90.00
#
_symmetry.space_group_name_H-M   'P 1'
#
loop_
_entity.id
_entity.type
_entity.pdbx_description
1 polymer ?
#
loop_
_entity_poly.entity_id
_entity_poly.type
_entity_poly.pdbx_seq_one_letter_code
_entity_poly.pdbx_strand_id
1 'polypeptide(L)'
;MAKSAKSPRKRSWNPLGVAAPIRGYYSNTVKVEAGPLVFVSGQVALDAKGKIVGVGSPAKQCEQVLKNIKTLLKANGCTMADVVQVIVYVTDIRHLDAIRDARLKHWPNGGPSSAIVQVTGLAFPELCVEISAVAAPKG
;
A
#
# COMPACT_ATOMS: atom_id res chain seq x y z
N MET A 1 -27.13 -18.05 14.80
CA MET A 1 -26.42 -18.48 13.56
C MET A 1 -25.09 -17.78 13.46
N ALA A 2 -24.02 -18.53 13.30
CA ALA A 2 -22.73 -17.94 12.99
C ALA A 2 -22.80 -17.22 11.64
N LYS A 3 -22.38 -15.95 11.54
CA LYS A 3 -22.22 -15.27 10.27
C LYS A 3 -21.16 -16.02 9.46
N SER A 4 -21.51 -16.47 8.25
CA SER A 4 -20.56 -17.04 7.31
C SER A 4 -19.41 -16.06 7.12
N ALA A 5 -18.16 -16.52 7.26
CA ALA A 5 -16.98 -15.70 6.99
C ALA A 5 -17.01 -15.27 5.51
N LYS A 6 -16.81 -13.98 5.26
CA LYS A 6 -16.72 -13.45 3.89
C LYS A 6 -15.50 -14.03 3.20
N SER A 7 -15.69 -14.55 1.99
CA SER A 7 -14.59 -15.11 1.20
C SER A 7 -13.74 -14.02 0.57
N PRO A 8 -12.41 -14.22 0.47
CA PRO A 8 -11.55 -13.30 -0.27
C PRO A 8 -11.94 -13.31 -1.76
N ARG A 9 -12.00 -12.12 -2.38
CA ARG A 9 -12.30 -11.94 -3.80
C ARG A 9 -11.06 -11.79 -4.65
N LYS A 10 -9.88 -11.94 -4.07
CA LYS A 10 -8.61 -11.78 -4.77
C LYS A 10 -7.74 -13.01 -4.68
N ARG A 11 -6.93 -13.21 -5.70
CA ARG A 11 -5.84 -14.19 -5.72
C ARG A 11 -4.56 -13.50 -6.17
N SER A 12 -3.57 -13.48 -5.30
CA SER A 12 -2.22 -12.99 -5.61
C SER A 12 -1.32 -14.16 -5.97
N TRP A 13 -0.55 -14.04 -7.03
CA TRP A 13 0.37 -15.09 -7.43
C TRP A 13 1.46 -14.59 -8.38
N ASN A 14 2.51 -15.38 -8.50
CA ASN A 14 3.70 -15.03 -9.28
C ASN A 14 3.93 -16.10 -10.35
N PRO A 15 3.38 -15.93 -11.57
CA PRO A 15 3.59 -16.88 -12.66
C PRO A 15 5.06 -17.07 -13.00
N LEU A 16 5.40 -18.25 -13.48
CA LEU A 16 6.74 -18.51 -14.03
C LEU A 16 6.97 -17.69 -15.30
N GLY A 17 8.23 -17.46 -15.64
CA GLY A 17 8.64 -16.73 -16.85
C GLY A 17 9.00 -15.27 -16.64
N VAL A 18 8.79 -14.75 -15.43
CA VAL A 18 9.28 -13.43 -14.98
C VAL A 18 9.97 -13.57 -13.62
N ALA A 19 10.83 -12.61 -13.31
CA ALA A 19 11.52 -12.61 -12.04
C ALA A 19 10.55 -12.59 -10.85
N ALA A 20 10.85 -13.40 -9.83
CA ALA A 20 10.08 -13.39 -8.60
C ALA A 20 10.16 -12.02 -7.90
N PRO A 21 9.12 -11.65 -7.12
CA PRO A 21 9.13 -10.41 -6.36
C PRO A 21 10.33 -10.32 -5.42
N ILE A 22 11.03 -9.21 -5.47
CA ILE A 22 12.15 -8.94 -4.58
C ILE A 22 11.62 -8.78 -3.15
N ARG A 23 12.19 -9.53 -2.19
CA ARG A 23 11.83 -9.51 -0.76
C ARG A 23 10.36 -9.84 -0.43
N GLY A 24 9.54 -10.22 -1.40
CA GLY A 24 8.22 -10.84 -1.18
C GLY A 24 7.12 -9.95 -0.59
N TYR A 25 7.26 -8.62 -0.60
CA TYR A 25 6.25 -7.69 -0.07
C TYR A 25 5.22 -7.21 -1.11
N TYR A 26 5.32 -7.71 -2.31
CA TYR A 26 4.36 -7.49 -3.40
C TYR A 26 4.17 -8.78 -4.21
N SER A 27 3.19 -8.78 -5.09
CA SER A 27 2.91 -9.88 -6.02
C SER A 27 3.02 -9.38 -7.46
N ASN A 28 3.51 -10.22 -8.35
CA ASN A 28 3.57 -9.88 -9.77
C ASN A 28 2.17 -9.74 -10.38
N THR A 29 1.20 -10.52 -9.90
CA THR A 29 -0.18 -10.44 -10.35
C THR A 29 -1.17 -10.54 -9.19
N VAL A 30 -2.30 -9.84 -9.34
CA VAL A 30 -3.47 -9.99 -8.48
C VAL A 30 -4.70 -10.07 -9.36
N LYS A 31 -5.42 -11.19 -9.29
CA LYS A 31 -6.71 -11.36 -9.95
C LYS A 31 -7.82 -11.04 -8.95
N VAL A 32 -8.81 -10.27 -9.38
CA VAL A 32 -9.95 -9.87 -8.54
C VAL A 32 -11.24 -10.39 -9.16
N GLU A 33 -12.06 -11.06 -8.35
CA GLU A 33 -13.42 -11.46 -8.74
C GLU A 33 -14.36 -10.25 -8.73
N ALA A 34 -15.45 -10.34 -9.46
CA ALA A 34 -16.43 -9.25 -9.58
C ALA A 34 -16.94 -8.77 -8.21
N GLY A 35 -17.10 -7.48 -8.07
CA GLY A 35 -17.59 -6.84 -6.85
C GLY A 35 -17.05 -5.42 -6.66
N PRO A 36 -17.37 -4.76 -5.55
CA PRO A 36 -16.95 -3.39 -5.29
C PRO A 36 -15.43 -3.26 -5.15
N LEU A 37 -14.90 -2.11 -5.55
CA LEU A 37 -13.53 -1.69 -5.32
C LEU A 37 -13.52 -0.41 -4.50
N VAL A 38 -12.49 -0.26 -3.67
CA VAL A 38 -12.23 0.96 -2.89
C VAL A 38 -10.96 1.59 -3.42
N PHE A 39 -11.07 2.81 -3.89
CA PHE A 39 -9.95 3.60 -4.37
C PHE A 39 -9.51 4.57 -3.27
N VAL A 40 -8.29 4.45 -2.83
CA VAL A 40 -7.68 5.32 -1.83
C VAL A 40 -6.78 6.31 -2.55
N SER A 41 -7.11 7.59 -2.42
CA SER A 41 -6.29 8.68 -2.96
C SER A 41 -4.86 8.61 -2.43
N GLY A 42 -3.90 9.15 -3.18
CA GLY A 42 -2.53 9.26 -2.74
C GLY A 42 -2.44 9.83 -1.33
N GLN A 43 -1.87 9.06 -0.41
CA GLN A 43 -1.67 9.45 0.98
C GLN A 43 -0.22 9.89 1.17
N VAL A 44 -0.06 11.00 1.85
CA VAL A 44 1.23 11.54 2.28
C VAL A 44 1.30 11.54 3.80
N ALA A 45 2.47 11.82 4.36
CA ALA A 45 2.72 11.71 5.80
C ALA A 45 2.11 12.88 6.59
N LEU A 46 0.79 13.02 6.53
CA LEU A 46 0.03 13.97 7.33
C LEU A 46 -0.76 13.24 8.43
N ASP A 47 -0.77 13.81 9.62
CA ASP A 47 -1.67 13.36 10.69
C ASP A 47 -3.10 13.86 10.48
N ALA A 48 -4.01 13.50 11.39
CA ALA A 48 -5.42 13.91 11.32
C ALA A 48 -5.65 15.43 11.41
N LYS A 49 -4.66 16.18 11.87
CA LYS A 49 -4.68 17.66 11.95
C LYS A 49 -4.02 18.32 10.73
N GLY A 50 -3.55 17.53 9.78
CA GLY A 50 -2.85 18.02 8.58
C GLY A 50 -1.40 18.40 8.83
N LYS A 51 -0.80 17.99 9.95
CA LYS A 51 0.60 18.24 10.27
C LYS A 51 1.48 17.15 9.67
N ILE A 52 2.64 17.52 9.10
CA ILE A 52 3.61 16.58 8.55
C ILE A 52 4.28 15.81 9.68
N VAL A 53 4.31 14.48 9.56
CA VAL A 53 4.94 13.55 10.49
C VAL A 53 6.21 12.98 9.84
N GLY A 54 7.31 13.00 10.58
CA GLY A 54 8.55 12.34 10.14
C GLY A 54 9.38 13.16 9.14
N VAL A 55 9.40 14.50 9.26
CA VAL A 55 10.30 15.33 8.46
C VAL A 55 11.73 14.81 8.55
N GLY A 56 12.37 14.57 7.39
CA GLY A 56 13.73 14.02 7.32
C GLY A 56 13.83 12.51 7.58
N SER A 57 12.73 11.82 7.79
CA SER A 57 12.69 10.37 8.04
C SER A 57 11.77 9.64 7.05
N PRO A 58 12.29 9.06 5.97
CA PRO A 58 11.50 8.27 5.02
C PRO A 58 10.74 7.12 5.69
N ALA A 59 11.35 6.43 6.66
CA ALA A 59 10.71 5.36 7.40
C ALA A 59 9.48 5.83 8.17
N LYS A 60 9.60 6.90 8.95
CA LYS A 60 8.46 7.47 9.71
C LYS A 60 7.38 8.03 8.80
N GLN A 61 7.75 8.66 7.70
CA GLN A 61 6.78 9.12 6.72
C GLN A 61 6.01 7.95 6.10
N CYS A 62 6.70 6.89 5.67
CA CYS A 62 6.04 5.73 5.11
C CYS A 62 5.12 5.04 6.12
N GLU A 63 5.52 4.93 7.37
CA GLU A 63 4.67 4.39 8.45
C GLU A 63 3.38 5.21 8.63
N GLN A 64 3.47 6.54 8.60
CA GLN A 64 2.29 7.41 8.69
C GLN A 64 1.39 7.27 7.47
N VAL A 65 1.95 7.19 6.27
CA VAL A 65 1.20 6.96 5.03
C VAL A 65 0.41 5.65 5.10
N LEU A 66 1.06 4.56 5.51
CA LEU A 66 0.42 3.25 5.63
C LEU A 66 -0.65 3.23 6.74
N LYS A 67 -0.42 3.94 7.84
CA LYS A 67 -1.42 4.13 8.89
C LYS A 67 -2.66 4.87 8.35
N ASN A 68 -2.48 5.91 7.55
CA ASN A 68 -3.58 6.63 6.91
C ASN A 68 -4.38 5.72 5.98
N ILE A 69 -3.70 4.94 5.14
CA ILE A 69 -4.33 3.98 4.23
C ILE A 69 -5.14 2.95 5.04
N LYS A 70 -4.57 2.38 6.08
CA LYS A 70 -5.26 1.42 6.95
C LYS A 70 -6.52 2.01 7.57
N THR A 71 -6.48 3.26 8.02
CA THR A 71 -7.63 3.98 8.59
C THR A 71 -8.74 4.17 7.54
N LEU A 72 -8.37 4.60 6.34
CA LEU A 72 -9.31 4.80 5.23
C LEU A 72 -9.94 3.49 4.76
N LEU A 73 -9.15 2.42 4.67
CA LEU A 73 -9.63 1.08 4.33
C LEU A 73 -10.64 0.58 5.37
N LYS A 74 -10.34 0.74 6.66
CA LYS A 74 -11.24 0.33 7.74
C LYS A 74 -12.59 1.03 7.65
N ALA A 75 -12.62 2.31 7.32
CA ALA A 75 -13.86 3.06 7.12
C ALA A 75 -14.72 2.52 5.96
N ASN A 76 -14.12 1.75 5.05
CA ASN A 76 -14.79 1.12 3.91
C ASN A 76 -14.92 -0.41 4.06
N GLY A 77 -14.80 -0.93 5.27
CA GLY A 77 -14.93 -2.37 5.52
C GLY A 77 -13.78 -3.22 4.99
N CYS A 78 -12.62 -2.62 4.73
CA CYS A 78 -11.42 -3.29 4.22
C CYS A 78 -10.33 -3.39 5.27
N THR A 79 -9.40 -4.31 5.02
CA THR A 79 -8.13 -4.41 5.73
C THR A 79 -6.95 -4.23 4.76
N MET A 80 -5.74 -4.14 5.27
CA MET A 80 -4.53 -4.10 4.43
C MET A 80 -4.41 -5.36 3.55
N ALA A 81 -4.92 -6.50 4.02
CA ALA A 81 -4.95 -7.75 3.23
C ALA A 81 -5.85 -7.66 1.99
N ASP A 82 -6.81 -6.74 1.95
CA ASP A 82 -7.71 -6.55 0.82
C ASP A 82 -7.12 -5.67 -0.29
N VAL A 83 -5.98 -5.03 -0.05
CA VAL A 83 -5.31 -4.19 -1.04
C VAL A 83 -4.84 -5.04 -2.22
N VAL A 84 -5.17 -4.61 -3.43
CA VAL A 84 -4.84 -5.33 -4.67
C VAL A 84 -3.76 -4.62 -5.49
N GLN A 85 -3.64 -3.31 -5.33
CA GLN A 85 -2.63 -2.50 -6.01
C GLN A 85 -2.19 -1.35 -5.13
N VAL A 86 -0.89 -1.05 -5.16
CA VAL A 86 -0.33 0.22 -4.67
C VAL A 86 0.57 0.82 -5.74
N ILE A 87 0.59 2.15 -5.81
CA ILE A 87 1.59 2.92 -6.53
C ILE A 87 2.31 3.78 -5.51
N VAL A 88 3.63 3.68 -5.47
CA VAL A 88 4.49 4.37 -4.51
C VAL A 88 5.31 5.41 -5.26
N TYR A 89 5.17 6.66 -4.86
CA TYR A 89 5.93 7.79 -5.37
C TYR A 89 6.95 8.20 -4.32
N VAL A 90 8.21 8.31 -4.72
CA VAL A 90 9.30 8.72 -3.82
C VAL A 90 10.05 9.89 -4.44
N THR A 91 10.53 10.81 -3.62
CA THR A 91 11.33 11.94 -4.11
C THR A 91 12.81 11.57 -4.30
N ASP A 92 13.24 10.48 -3.68
CA ASP A 92 14.59 9.95 -3.81
C ASP A 92 14.59 8.43 -3.75
N ILE A 93 14.99 7.77 -4.82
CA ILE A 93 15.01 6.30 -4.91
C ILE A 93 15.98 5.66 -3.90
N ARG A 94 16.92 6.42 -3.35
CA ARG A 94 17.80 5.93 -2.27
C ARG A 94 17.05 5.63 -0.98
N HIS A 95 15.82 6.12 -0.81
CA HIS A 95 14.96 5.80 0.33
C HIS A 95 14.24 4.45 0.22
N LEU A 96 14.48 3.70 -0.85
CA LEU A 96 13.74 2.48 -1.19
C LEU A 96 13.76 1.44 -0.08
N ASP A 97 14.92 1.21 0.58
CA ASP A 97 15.02 0.19 1.64
C ASP A 97 14.16 0.53 2.85
N ALA A 98 14.15 1.79 3.29
CA ALA A 98 13.31 2.25 4.40
C ALA A 98 11.81 2.05 4.09
N ILE A 99 11.39 2.31 2.86
CA ILE A 99 10.02 2.16 2.39
C ILE A 99 9.63 0.67 2.29
N ARG A 100 10.52 -0.17 1.78
CA ARG A 100 10.33 -1.63 1.75
C ARG A 100 10.15 -2.21 3.15
N ASP A 101 10.99 -1.82 4.09
CA ASP A 101 10.94 -2.31 5.47
C ASP A 101 9.62 -1.94 6.16
N ALA A 102 9.13 -0.72 5.96
CA ALA A 102 7.83 -0.30 6.47
C ALA A 102 6.69 -1.12 5.83
N ARG A 103 6.75 -1.37 4.53
CA ARG A 103 5.74 -2.15 3.79
C ARG A 103 5.72 -3.62 4.19
N LEU A 104 6.87 -4.24 4.45
CA LEU A 104 6.98 -5.63 4.88
C LEU A 104 6.23 -5.92 6.18
N LYS A 105 6.07 -4.94 7.07
CA LYS A 105 5.27 -5.09 8.30
C LYS A 105 3.79 -5.37 8.01
N HIS A 106 3.28 -4.88 6.86
CA HIS A 106 1.89 -5.07 6.46
C HIS A 106 1.70 -6.24 5.50
N TRP A 107 2.70 -6.56 4.69
CA TRP A 107 2.66 -7.62 3.68
C TRP A 107 3.89 -8.51 3.74
N PRO A 108 4.05 -9.30 4.81
CA PRO A 108 5.26 -10.13 5.00
C PRO A 108 5.33 -11.35 4.08
N ASN A 109 4.19 -11.84 3.60
CA ASN A 109 4.06 -13.08 2.83
C ASN A 109 3.48 -12.87 1.43
N GLY A 110 3.90 -11.83 0.76
CA GLY A 110 3.32 -11.40 -0.50
C GLY A 110 2.32 -10.27 -0.29
N GLY A 111 2.18 -9.42 -1.27
CA GLY A 111 1.35 -8.22 -1.14
C GLY A 111 0.62 -7.90 -2.42
N PRO A 112 0.14 -6.66 -2.53
CA PRO A 112 -0.53 -6.18 -3.72
C PRO A 112 0.42 -6.12 -4.92
N SER A 113 -0.14 -5.97 -6.13
CA SER A 113 0.65 -5.50 -7.25
C SER A 113 1.21 -4.11 -6.93
N SER A 114 2.41 -3.79 -7.39
CA SER A 114 3.11 -2.60 -6.93
C SER A 114 3.99 -2.00 -8.01
N ALA A 115 3.99 -0.68 -8.09
CA ALA A 115 5.01 0.09 -8.80
C ALA A 115 5.62 1.10 -7.83
N ILE A 116 6.92 1.35 -7.97
CA ILE A 116 7.63 2.42 -7.24
C ILE A 116 8.34 3.27 -8.27
N VAL A 117 8.10 4.58 -8.23
CA VAL A 117 8.68 5.55 -9.14
C VAL A 117 9.23 6.76 -8.38
N GLN A 118 10.37 7.27 -8.85
CA GLN A 118 10.88 8.54 -8.36
C GLN A 118 10.18 9.69 -9.08
N VAL A 119 9.80 10.70 -8.31
CA VAL A 119 9.19 11.95 -8.80
C VAL A 119 10.02 13.15 -8.37
N THR A 120 9.86 14.27 -9.05
CA THR A 120 10.63 15.49 -8.76
C THR A 120 10.18 16.20 -7.49
N GLY A 121 8.95 15.96 -7.02
CA GLY A 121 8.41 16.54 -5.78
C GLY A 121 7.00 16.06 -5.50
N LEU A 122 6.54 16.29 -4.29
CA LEU A 122 5.19 16.03 -3.81
C LEU A 122 4.53 17.36 -3.40
N ALA A 123 3.34 17.29 -2.79
CA ALA A 123 2.57 18.47 -2.45
C ALA A 123 3.30 19.48 -1.55
N PHE A 124 4.19 19.01 -0.68
CA PHE A 124 5.04 19.86 0.16
C PHE A 124 6.50 19.41 0.06
N PRO A 125 7.48 20.34 0.16
CA PRO A 125 8.90 20.01 0.01
C PRO A 125 9.43 18.98 1.01
N GLU A 126 8.85 18.92 2.21
CA GLU A 126 9.27 18.02 3.29
C GLU A 126 8.77 16.59 3.09
N LEU A 127 7.81 16.37 2.19
CA LEU A 127 7.27 15.04 1.91
C LEU A 127 8.23 14.27 0.99
N CYS A 128 8.49 13.01 1.33
CA CYS A 128 9.38 12.15 0.55
C CYS A 128 8.71 10.88 0.00
N VAL A 129 7.49 10.60 0.40
CA VAL A 129 6.73 9.43 -0.06
C VAL A 129 5.24 9.71 -0.14
N GLU A 130 4.61 9.18 -1.18
CA GLU A 130 3.16 9.15 -1.38
C GLU A 130 2.76 7.77 -1.87
N ILE A 131 1.67 7.22 -1.37
CA ILE A 131 1.13 5.93 -1.80
C ILE A 131 -0.35 6.05 -2.07
N SER A 132 -0.77 5.64 -3.26
CA SER A 132 -2.17 5.37 -3.60
C SER A 132 -2.45 3.88 -3.54
N ALA A 133 -3.69 3.49 -3.27
CA ALA A 133 -4.08 2.10 -3.14
C ALA A 133 -5.46 1.82 -3.75
N VAL A 134 -5.63 0.59 -4.22
CA VAL A 134 -6.93 0.03 -4.59
C VAL A 134 -7.13 -1.23 -3.76
N ALA A 135 -8.30 -1.40 -3.18
CA ALA A 135 -8.65 -2.58 -2.39
C ALA A 135 -9.93 -3.23 -2.90
N ALA A 136 -10.02 -4.55 -2.72
CA ALA A 136 -11.19 -5.36 -3.02
C ALA A 136 -11.72 -5.96 -1.71
N PRO A 137 -12.79 -5.41 -1.11
CA PRO A 137 -13.39 -5.98 0.09
C PRO A 137 -13.80 -7.44 -0.12
N LYS A 138 -13.71 -8.23 0.92
CA LYS A 138 -14.20 -9.63 0.90
C LYS A 138 -15.69 -9.66 0.60
N GLY A 139 -16.05 -10.58 -0.26
CA GLY A 139 -17.44 -10.81 -0.66
C GLY A 139 -18.15 -11.87 0.19
#